data_5758b082b2d9039d0cb6cf5b6d27f6ce
#
_entry.id   5758b082b2d9039d0cb6cf5b6d27f6ce
#
_cell.length_a   1.000
_cell.length_b   1.000
_cell.length_c   1.000
_cell.angle_alpha   90.00
_cell.angle_beta   90.00
_cell.angle_gamma   90.00
#
_symmetry.space_group_name_H-M   'P 1'
#
loop_
_entity.id
_entity.type
_entity.pdbx_description
1 polymer ?
#
loop_
_entity_poly.entity_id
_entity_poly.type
_entity_poly.pdbx_seq_one_letter_code
_entity_poly.pdbx_strand_id
1 'polypeptide(L)'
;VNDLSFKAQTGEIIAILGPNGAGKSTLMNMITGFLAPSSGEILVCGKNIGENALEAKKHIGFLPEGSPLYPDLNVRTFLNYMAELRGFYGKDKAKRVNAVAETAKITNIMDQKIETLSKGYLRRVGFAQSILSDPEILLLDEPTDGLDPNQKEHMRNLIKEMGKDKTILISTHLLEEAESIATRILLINKGRILVDGTLKDILFKADAQTLEQAFKKLTAGDK
;
A
#
# COMPACT_ATOMS: atom_id res chain seq x y z
N VAL A 1 -4.60 -7.31 16.07
CA VAL A 1 -3.15 -7.16 16.04
C VAL A 1 -2.65 -7.24 17.46
N ASN A 2 -1.72 -8.16 17.72
CA ASN A 2 -1.26 -8.50 19.06
C ASN A 2 0.26 -8.43 19.08
N ASP A 3 0.82 -7.48 19.85
CA ASP A 3 2.25 -7.35 20.11
C ASP A 3 3.12 -7.43 18.83
N LEU A 4 2.81 -6.53 17.89
CA LEU A 4 3.47 -6.49 16.59
C LEU A 4 4.46 -5.32 16.59
N SER A 5 5.75 -5.62 16.38
CA SER A 5 6.81 -4.62 16.31
C SER A 5 7.69 -4.87 15.08
N PHE A 6 7.90 -3.85 14.28
CA PHE A 6 8.85 -3.85 13.17
C PHE A 6 9.31 -2.42 12.86
N LYS A 7 10.36 -2.30 12.06
CA LYS A 7 10.85 -1.02 11.51
C LYS A 7 10.93 -1.15 10.00
N ALA A 8 10.62 -0.08 9.30
CA ALA A 8 10.77 0.03 7.86
C ALA A 8 11.73 1.18 7.52
N GLN A 9 12.53 1.00 6.48
CA GLN A 9 13.54 1.97 6.05
C GLN A 9 13.27 2.40 4.59
N THR A 10 13.79 3.57 4.22
CA THR A 10 13.77 4.02 2.83
C THR A 10 14.49 3.02 1.94
N GLY A 11 13.91 2.71 0.78
CA GLY A 11 14.43 1.69 -0.12
C GLY A 11 13.88 0.28 0.14
N GLU A 12 13.06 0.09 1.19
CA GLU A 12 12.41 -1.19 1.44
C GLU A 12 11.01 -1.25 0.83
N ILE A 13 10.72 -2.37 0.18
CA ILE A 13 9.36 -2.79 -0.20
C ILE A 13 9.00 -3.97 0.69
N ILE A 14 8.13 -3.74 1.66
CA ILE A 14 7.73 -4.74 2.66
C ILE A 14 6.37 -5.32 2.26
N ALA A 15 6.33 -6.62 1.94
CA ALA A 15 5.06 -7.33 1.77
C ALA A 15 4.53 -7.83 3.11
N ILE A 16 3.36 -7.35 3.50
CA ILE A 16 2.59 -7.86 4.63
C ILE A 16 1.73 -9.00 4.11
N LEU A 17 2.18 -10.23 4.31
CA LEU A 17 1.58 -11.44 3.80
C LEU A 17 0.83 -12.17 4.91
N GLY A 18 -0.34 -12.70 4.61
CA GLY A 18 -1.12 -13.47 5.57
C GLY A 18 -2.52 -13.80 5.05
N PRO A 19 -3.20 -14.79 5.67
CA PRO A 19 -4.57 -15.15 5.28
C PRO A 19 -5.55 -14.00 5.54
N ASN A 20 -6.77 -14.14 5.02
CA ASN A 20 -7.85 -13.20 5.36
C ASN A 20 -8.12 -13.25 6.87
N GLY A 21 -8.33 -12.09 7.46
CA GLY A 21 -8.49 -11.96 8.91
C GLY A 21 -7.18 -11.98 9.74
N ALA A 22 -6.01 -12.11 9.12
CA ALA A 22 -4.74 -12.10 9.83
C ALA A 22 -4.38 -10.76 10.51
N GLY A 23 -5.05 -9.66 10.14
CA GLY A 23 -4.82 -8.32 10.70
C GLY A 23 -4.10 -7.35 9.78
N LYS A 24 -3.90 -7.68 8.49
CA LYS A 24 -3.18 -6.85 7.50
C LYS A 24 -3.80 -5.45 7.36
N SER A 25 -5.08 -5.36 6.99
CA SER A 25 -5.77 -4.07 6.81
C SER A 25 -5.94 -3.33 8.15
N THR A 26 -6.07 -4.05 9.27
CA THR A 26 -6.06 -3.45 10.61
C THR A 26 -4.73 -2.75 10.89
N LEU A 27 -3.60 -3.40 10.57
CA LEU A 27 -2.28 -2.80 10.70
C LEU A 27 -2.13 -1.56 9.82
N MET A 28 -2.54 -1.65 8.54
CA MET A 28 -2.53 -0.50 7.62
C MET A 28 -3.36 0.67 8.16
N ASN A 29 -4.55 0.40 8.70
CA ASN A 29 -5.41 1.41 9.29
C ASN A 29 -4.81 2.05 10.56
N MET A 30 -4.04 1.30 11.35
CA MET A 30 -3.32 1.86 12.48
C MET A 30 -2.16 2.77 12.03
N ILE A 31 -1.37 2.34 11.04
CA ILE A 31 -0.25 3.15 10.51
C ILE A 31 -0.77 4.44 9.87
N THR A 32 -1.95 4.44 9.25
CA THR A 32 -2.57 5.65 8.68
C THR A 32 -3.30 6.51 9.73
N GLY A 33 -3.41 6.03 10.98
CA GLY A 33 -4.14 6.72 12.05
C GLY A 33 -5.66 6.77 11.83
N PHE A 34 -6.22 5.82 11.06
CA PHE A 34 -7.67 5.57 11.01
C PHE A 34 -8.14 4.78 12.23
N LEU A 35 -7.26 3.96 12.80
CA LEU A 35 -7.51 3.17 13.99
C LEU A 35 -6.40 3.43 15.01
N ALA A 36 -6.76 3.78 16.23
CA ALA A 36 -5.78 3.92 17.30
C ALA A 36 -5.39 2.54 17.86
N PRO A 37 -4.10 2.27 18.09
CA PRO A 37 -3.70 1.06 18.81
C PRO A 37 -4.16 1.12 20.27
N SER A 38 -4.51 -0.03 20.86
CA SER A 38 -4.88 -0.11 22.29
C SER A 38 -3.69 0.11 23.21
N SER A 39 -2.47 -0.17 22.73
CA SER A 39 -1.20 0.04 23.42
C SER A 39 -0.05 0.10 22.42
N GLY A 40 1.11 0.59 22.85
CA GLY A 40 2.26 0.78 21.97
C GLY A 40 2.20 2.10 21.21
N GLU A 41 3.15 2.29 20.29
CA GLU A 41 3.26 3.52 19.51
C GLU A 41 3.58 3.22 18.04
N ILE A 42 3.20 4.13 17.16
CA ILE A 42 3.52 4.08 15.73
C ILE A 42 4.21 5.39 15.37
N LEU A 43 5.44 5.27 14.91
CA LEU A 43 6.25 6.39 14.46
C LEU A 43 6.35 6.41 12.94
N VAL A 44 5.99 7.53 12.33
CA VAL A 44 6.07 7.79 10.89
C VAL A 44 7.00 8.97 10.68
N CYS A 45 8.15 8.73 10.07
CA CYS A 45 9.22 9.73 9.92
C CYS A 45 9.54 10.44 11.26
N GLY A 46 9.61 9.67 12.36
CA GLY A 46 9.87 10.17 13.71
C GLY A 46 8.69 10.88 14.39
N LYS A 47 7.51 10.93 13.75
CA LYS A 47 6.29 11.53 14.30
C LYS A 47 5.36 10.45 14.84
N ASN A 48 4.97 10.55 16.11
CA ASN A 48 3.98 9.65 16.70
C ASN A 48 2.60 9.93 16.08
N ILE A 49 2.00 8.92 15.46
CA ILE A 49 0.71 9.06 14.74
C ILE A 49 -0.44 9.39 15.71
N GLY A 50 -0.36 8.97 16.97
CA GLY A 50 -1.36 9.26 17.99
C GLY A 50 -1.32 10.70 18.50
N GLU A 51 -0.14 11.33 18.52
CA GLU A 51 0.06 12.68 19.05
C GLU A 51 0.13 13.73 17.93
N ASN A 52 0.74 13.38 16.79
CA ASN A 52 1.05 14.29 15.70
C ASN A 52 0.46 13.78 14.37
N ALA A 53 -0.80 13.33 14.38
CA ALA A 53 -1.44 12.67 13.26
C ALA A 53 -1.37 13.47 11.94
N LEU A 54 -1.62 14.78 11.98
CA LEU A 54 -1.62 15.62 10.79
C LEU A 54 -0.22 15.70 10.16
N GLU A 55 0.81 15.86 10.95
CA GLU A 55 2.19 15.92 10.46
C GLU A 55 2.65 14.55 9.95
N ALA A 56 2.36 13.47 10.68
CA ALA A 56 2.67 12.11 10.24
C ALA A 56 1.98 11.76 8.91
N LYS A 57 0.72 12.11 8.73
CA LYS A 57 -0.07 11.84 7.51
C LYS A 57 0.44 12.58 6.27
N LYS A 58 1.19 13.67 6.41
CA LYS A 58 1.82 14.36 5.27
C LYS A 58 2.83 13.48 4.56
N HIS A 59 3.48 12.57 5.29
CA HIS A 59 4.49 11.64 4.78
C HIS A 59 3.88 10.37 4.16
N ILE A 60 2.56 10.16 4.30
CA ILE A 60 1.88 8.92 3.90
C ILE A 60 1.01 9.14 2.66
N GLY A 61 1.22 8.29 1.65
CA GLY A 61 0.25 8.00 0.61
C GLY A 61 -0.43 6.66 0.91
N PHE A 62 -1.75 6.63 0.83
CA PHE A 62 -2.51 5.42 1.15
C PHE A 62 -3.48 5.05 0.04
N LEU A 63 -3.38 3.81 -0.42
CA LEU A 63 -4.33 3.15 -1.29
C LEU A 63 -5.06 2.07 -0.48
N PRO A 64 -6.26 2.32 0.05
CA PRO A 64 -7.03 1.32 0.79
C PRO A 64 -7.60 0.25 -0.13
N GLU A 65 -7.98 -0.89 0.44
CA GLU A 65 -8.76 -1.92 -0.24
C GLU A 65 -10.07 -1.31 -0.80
N GLY A 66 -10.51 -1.78 -1.97
CA GLY A 66 -11.74 -1.31 -2.60
C GLY A 66 -11.68 0.10 -3.22
N SER A 67 -10.58 0.86 -3.01
CA SER A 67 -10.41 2.23 -3.54
C SER A 67 -11.68 3.09 -3.36
N PRO A 68 -12.03 3.53 -2.15
CA PRO A 68 -13.22 4.35 -1.90
C PRO A 68 -13.03 5.74 -2.53
N LEU A 69 -13.60 5.93 -3.69
CA LEU A 69 -13.57 7.16 -4.48
C LEU A 69 -14.95 7.84 -4.43
N TYR A 70 -15.05 9.08 -4.91
CA TYR A 70 -16.32 9.81 -5.01
C TYR A 70 -17.00 9.50 -6.36
N PRO A 71 -18.05 8.65 -6.40
CA PRO A 71 -18.64 8.13 -7.64
C PRO A 71 -19.18 9.23 -8.55
N ASP A 72 -19.77 10.26 -7.99
CA ASP A 72 -20.43 11.38 -8.71
C ASP A 72 -19.44 12.31 -9.41
N LEU A 73 -18.16 12.28 -9.05
CA LEU A 73 -17.14 13.13 -9.64
C LEU A 73 -16.53 12.47 -10.88
N ASN A 74 -16.04 13.29 -11.82
CA ASN A 74 -15.10 12.79 -12.80
C ASN A 74 -13.68 12.69 -12.19
N VAL A 75 -12.82 11.91 -12.83
CA VAL A 75 -11.45 11.63 -12.33
C VAL A 75 -10.66 12.93 -12.14
N ARG A 76 -10.74 13.86 -13.09
CA ARG A 76 -10.04 15.16 -13.01
C ARG A 76 -10.48 15.98 -11.81
N THR A 77 -11.78 16.09 -11.60
CA THR A 77 -12.34 16.84 -10.47
C THR A 77 -11.95 16.21 -9.16
N PHE A 78 -12.00 14.87 -9.06
CA PHE A 78 -11.57 14.14 -7.89
C PHE A 78 -10.08 14.39 -7.56
N LEU A 79 -9.18 14.21 -8.53
CA LEU A 79 -7.75 14.41 -8.31
C LEU A 79 -7.40 15.88 -7.98
N ASN A 80 -8.07 16.84 -8.60
CA ASN A 80 -7.92 18.26 -8.27
C ASN A 80 -8.37 18.54 -6.83
N TYR A 81 -9.50 17.99 -6.40
CA TYR A 81 -10.00 18.10 -5.04
C TYR A 81 -9.02 17.51 -4.03
N MET A 82 -8.51 16.31 -4.29
CA MET A 82 -7.52 15.66 -3.43
C MET A 82 -6.20 16.43 -3.35
N ALA A 83 -5.78 17.08 -4.44
CA ALA A 83 -4.61 17.95 -4.46
C ALA A 83 -4.83 19.21 -3.59
N GLU A 84 -6.00 19.83 -3.65
CA GLU A 84 -6.36 20.98 -2.83
C GLU A 84 -6.38 20.63 -1.33
N LEU A 85 -6.92 19.47 -0.97
CA LEU A 85 -6.89 18.96 0.41
C LEU A 85 -5.46 18.74 0.93
N ARG A 86 -4.50 18.50 0.03
CA ARG A 86 -3.07 18.39 0.33
C ARG A 86 -2.33 19.72 0.28
N GLY A 87 -3.04 20.84 0.03
CA GLY A 87 -2.47 22.19 0.00
C GLY A 87 -1.83 22.60 -1.32
N PHE A 88 -2.10 21.88 -2.43
CA PHE A 88 -1.60 22.23 -3.76
C PHE A 88 -2.62 23.07 -4.53
N TYR A 89 -2.20 24.21 -5.09
CA TYR A 89 -3.07 25.14 -5.80
C TYR A 89 -2.45 25.60 -7.14
N GLY A 90 -3.29 26.19 -7.99
CA GLY A 90 -2.84 26.83 -9.23
C GLY A 90 -2.04 25.93 -10.16
N LYS A 91 -0.89 26.39 -10.63
CA LYS A 91 -0.03 25.68 -11.59
C LYS A 91 0.60 24.42 -10.99
N ASP A 92 0.95 24.42 -9.69
CA ASP A 92 1.54 23.26 -9.02
C ASP A 92 0.52 22.11 -8.93
N LYS A 93 -0.73 22.42 -8.57
CA LYS A 93 -1.83 21.45 -8.60
C LYS A 93 -1.97 20.80 -9.97
N ALA A 94 -2.07 21.62 -11.03
CA ALA A 94 -2.24 21.12 -12.40
C ALA A 94 -1.08 20.22 -12.82
N LYS A 95 0.17 20.63 -12.51
CA LYS A 95 1.37 19.83 -12.80
C LYS A 95 1.33 18.47 -12.10
N ARG A 96 1.00 18.42 -10.81
CA ARG A 96 0.94 17.18 -10.02
C ARG A 96 -0.16 16.25 -10.51
N VAL A 97 -1.37 16.77 -10.74
CA VAL A 97 -2.50 15.98 -11.25
C VAL A 97 -2.17 15.35 -12.61
N ASN A 98 -1.57 16.11 -13.52
CA ASN A 98 -1.17 15.56 -14.81
C ASN A 98 -0.07 14.49 -14.67
N ALA A 99 0.95 14.73 -13.84
CA ALA A 99 2.03 13.78 -13.62
C ALA A 99 1.52 12.44 -13.05
N VAL A 100 0.66 12.47 -12.03
CA VAL A 100 0.11 11.21 -11.48
C VAL A 100 -0.85 10.53 -12.44
N ALA A 101 -1.57 11.28 -13.29
CA ALA A 101 -2.43 10.72 -14.31
C ALA A 101 -1.63 9.98 -15.39
N GLU A 102 -0.49 10.51 -15.80
CA GLU A 102 0.47 9.84 -16.70
C GLU A 102 1.07 8.59 -16.05
N THR A 103 1.57 8.73 -14.81
CA THR A 103 2.19 7.63 -14.05
C THR A 103 1.21 6.45 -13.88
N ALA A 104 -0.03 6.71 -13.51
CA ALA A 104 -1.06 5.68 -13.34
C ALA A 104 -1.72 5.24 -14.66
N LYS A 105 -1.35 5.82 -15.80
CA LYS A 105 -1.94 5.57 -17.13
C LYS A 105 -3.46 5.74 -17.15
N ILE A 106 -3.93 6.89 -16.66
CA ILE A 106 -5.37 7.24 -16.59
C ILE A 106 -5.70 8.53 -17.35
N THR A 107 -4.78 9.04 -18.17
CA THR A 107 -4.98 10.29 -18.92
C THR A 107 -6.18 10.25 -19.86
N ASN A 108 -6.49 9.07 -20.43
CA ASN A 108 -7.60 8.85 -21.34
C ASN A 108 -8.99 8.81 -20.69
N ILE A 109 -9.05 8.76 -19.34
CA ILE A 109 -10.33 8.67 -18.60
C ILE A 109 -10.55 9.86 -17.66
N MET A 110 -9.72 10.90 -17.75
CA MET A 110 -9.76 12.03 -16.82
C MET A 110 -11.12 12.73 -16.74
N ASP A 111 -11.87 12.73 -17.83
CA ASP A 111 -13.16 13.40 -17.91
C ASP A 111 -14.35 12.43 -17.76
N GLN A 112 -14.09 11.14 -17.50
CA GLN A 112 -15.10 10.14 -17.21
C GLN A 112 -15.53 10.18 -15.74
N LYS A 113 -16.81 9.89 -15.47
CA LYS A 113 -17.32 9.73 -14.11
C LYS A 113 -16.74 8.48 -13.45
N ILE A 114 -16.38 8.58 -12.19
CA ILE A 114 -15.79 7.50 -11.40
C ILE A 114 -16.70 6.29 -11.32
N GLU A 115 -18.02 6.48 -11.18
CA GLU A 115 -19.02 5.39 -11.14
C GLU A 115 -19.05 4.51 -12.41
N THR A 116 -18.58 5.05 -13.56
CA THR A 116 -18.59 4.33 -14.83
C THR A 116 -17.31 3.55 -15.11
N LEU A 117 -16.33 3.64 -14.22
CA LEU A 117 -15.02 3.03 -14.40
C LEU A 117 -15.03 1.52 -14.07
N SER A 118 -14.23 0.76 -14.82
CA SER A 118 -13.93 -0.62 -14.44
C SER A 118 -13.15 -0.68 -13.12
N LYS A 119 -13.18 -1.83 -12.43
CA LYS A 119 -12.38 -2.05 -11.20
C LYS A 119 -10.91 -1.70 -11.39
N GLY A 120 -10.32 -2.06 -12.53
CA GLY A 120 -8.93 -1.76 -12.83
C GLY A 120 -8.66 -0.27 -12.94
N TYR A 121 -9.55 0.49 -13.56
CA TYR A 121 -9.42 1.95 -13.60
C TYR A 121 -9.66 2.59 -12.24
N LEU A 122 -10.63 2.14 -11.46
CA LEU A 122 -10.84 2.60 -10.07
C LEU A 122 -9.57 2.42 -9.25
N ARG A 123 -8.91 1.25 -9.39
CA ARG A 123 -7.65 0.96 -8.68
C ARG A 123 -6.53 1.91 -9.08
N ARG A 124 -6.39 2.20 -10.37
CA ARG A 124 -5.39 3.16 -10.88
C ARG A 124 -5.67 4.60 -10.44
N VAL A 125 -6.92 5.03 -10.40
CA VAL A 125 -7.30 6.36 -9.87
C VAL A 125 -6.98 6.46 -8.38
N GLY A 126 -7.29 5.42 -7.59
CA GLY A 126 -6.90 5.34 -6.18
C GLY A 126 -5.38 5.38 -5.98
N PHE A 127 -4.63 4.66 -6.84
CA PHE A 127 -3.18 4.72 -6.82
C PHE A 127 -2.65 6.12 -7.19
N ALA A 128 -3.18 6.75 -8.24
CA ALA A 128 -2.81 8.13 -8.60
C ALA A 128 -3.02 9.10 -7.42
N GLN A 129 -4.13 8.97 -6.70
CA GLN A 129 -4.41 9.76 -5.50
C GLN A 129 -3.40 9.49 -4.39
N SER A 130 -2.95 8.24 -4.19
CA SER A 130 -2.00 7.90 -3.12
C SER A 130 -0.62 8.51 -3.34
N ILE A 131 -0.20 8.72 -4.59
CA ILE A 131 1.11 9.28 -4.95
C ILE A 131 1.09 10.79 -5.23
N LEU A 132 -0.07 11.44 -5.14
CA LEU A 132 -0.30 12.83 -5.55
C LEU A 132 0.59 13.85 -4.81
N SER A 133 0.86 13.61 -3.53
CA SER A 133 1.71 14.47 -2.69
C SER A 133 3.19 14.09 -2.74
N ASP A 134 3.56 13.11 -3.55
CA ASP A 134 4.92 12.54 -3.58
C ASP A 134 5.41 12.12 -2.17
N PRO A 135 4.66 11.26 -1.47
CA PRO A 135 4.96 10.89 -0.09
C PRO A 135 6.23 10.02 0.01
N GLU A 136 6.89 10.06 1.18
CA GLU A 136 8.05 9.20 1.49
C GLU A 136 7.63 7.76 1.77
N ILE A 137 6.39 7.55 2.24
CA ILE A 137 5.86 6.25 2.61
C ILE A 137 4.58 5.98 1.82
N LEU A 138 4.52 4.83 1.15
CA LEU A 138 3.34 4.34 0.46
C LEU A 138 2.80 3.10 1.18
N LEU A 139 1.53 3.17 1.54
CA LEU A 139 0.76 2.04 2.07
C LEU A 139 -0.23 1.60 1.01
N LEU A 140 -0.08 0.38 0.50
CA LEU A 140 -0.85 -0.14 -0.62
C LEU A 140 -1.57 -1.42 -0.19
N ASP A 141 -2.88 -1.34 0.01
CA ASP A 141 -3.70 -2.49 0.41
C ASP A 141 -4.25 -3.18 -0.84
N GLU A 142 -3.74 -4.39 -1.15
CA GLU A 142 -4.08 -5.20 -2.33
C GLU A 142 -3.94 -4.42 -3.67
N PRO A 143 -2.75 -3.83 -3.99
CA PRO A 143 -2.62 -2.84 -5.08
C PRO A 143 -2.93 -3.38 -6.48
N THR A 144 -2.86 -4.68 -6.68
CA THR A 144 -3.09 -5.32 -7.98
C THR A 144 -4.46 -6.01 -8.09
N ASP A 145 -5.31 -5.90 -7.06
CA ASP A 145 -6.65 -6.49 -7.11
C ASP A 145 -7.50 -5.88 -8.23
N GLY A 146 -8.21 -6.74 -8.97
CA GLY A 146 -9.06 -6.32 -10.08
C GLY A 146 -8.33 -5.85 -11.35
N LEU A 147 -7.00 -5.93 -11.41
CA LEU A 147 -6.20 -5.63 -12.59
C LEU A 147 -6.03 -6.88 -13.49
N ASP A 148 -6.03 -6.68 -14.81
CA ASP A 148 -5.60 -7.70 -15.75
C ASP A 148 -4.08 -7.97 -15.67
N PRO A 149 -3.55 -9.07 -16.28
CA PRO A 149 -2.14 -9.42 -16.17
C PRO A 149 -1.16 -8.32 -16.60
N ASN A 150 -1.44 -7.60 -17.70
CA ASN A 150 -0.58 -6.52 -18.18
C ASN A 150 -0.60 -5.32 -17.21
N GLN A 151 -1.77 -5.04 -16.66
CA GLN A 151 -1.94 -3.97 -15.68
C GLN A 151 -1.24 -4.31 -14.35
N LYS A 152 -1.31 -5.58 -13.91
CA LYS A 152 -0.57 -6.07 -12.73
C LYS A 152 0.92 -5.90 -12.91
N GLU A 153 1.47 -6.33 -14.03
CA GLU A 153 2.89 -6.19 -14.32
C GLU A 153 3.32 -4.71 -14.33
N HIS A 154 2.54 -3.85 -14.97
CA HIS A 154 2.83 -2.41 -14.93
C HIS A 154 2.83 -1.86 -13.51
N MET A 155 1.83 -2.19 -12.68
CA MET A 155 1.75 -1.74 -11.29
C MET A 155 2.93 -2.25 -10.47
N ARG A 156 3.31 -3.53 -10.62
CA ARG A 156 4.48 -4.12 -9.97
C ARG A 156 5.78 -3.39 -10.33
N ASN A 157 5.98 -3.08 -11.62
CA ASN A 157 7.16 -2.36 -12.10
C ASN A 157 7.20 -0.93 -11.53
N LEU A 158 6.05 -0.25 -11.48
CA LEU A 158 5.94 1.08 -10.90
C LEU A 158 6.26 1.09 -9.41
N ILE A 159 5.73 0.12 -8.66
CA ILE A 159 6.03 -0.05 -7.23
C ILE A 159 7.53 -0.29 -7.01
N LYS A 160 8.17 -1.15 -7.81
CA LYS A 160 9.61 -1.40 -7.74
C LYS A 160 10.43 -0.13 -8.01
N GLU A 161 10.05 0.65 -9.00
CA GLU A 161 10.76 1.90 -9.31
C GLU A 161 10.64 2.90 -8.17
N MET A 162 9.44 3.11 -7.66
CA MET A 162 9.21 4.00 -6.53
C MET A 162 9.86 3.51 -5.23
N GLY A 163 10.00 2.20 -5.06
CA GLY A 163 10.64 1.59 -3.90
C GLY A 163 12.13 1.87 -3.78
N LYS A 164 12.79 2.41 -4.81
CA LYS A 164 14.21 2.80 -4.73
C LYS A 164 14.43 3.97 -3.77
N ASP A 165 13.47 4.90 -3.73
CA ASP A 165 13.57 6.16 -2.99
C ASP A 165 12.52 6.29 -1.87
N LYS A 166 11.58 5.36 -1.79
CA LYS A 166 10.46 5.37 -0.84
C LYS A 166 10.45 4.14 0.04
N THR A 167 9.77 4.23 1.16
CA THR A 167 9.36 3.06 1.95
C THR A 167 7.98 2.63 1.48
N ILE A 168 7.82 1.38 1.05
CA ILE A 168 6.54 0.87 0.56
C ILE A 168 6.11 -0.33 1.40
N LEU A 169 4.89 -0.28 1.96
CA LEU A 169 4.25 -1.41 2.60
C LEU A 169 3.08 -1.86 1.72
N ILE A 170 3.08 -3.14 1.38
CA ILE A 170 2.03 -3.74 0.54
C ILE A 170 1.37 -4.83 1.35
N SER A 171 0.06 -4.75 1.55
CA SER A 171 -0.67 -5.92 2.01
C SER A 171 -1.08 -6.75 0.79
N THR A 172 -0.89 -8.04 0.87
CA THR A 172 -1.34 -8.96 -0.17
C THR A 172 -1.58 -10.36 0.39
N HIS A 173 -2.47 -11.08 -0.24
CA HIS A 173 -2.66 -12.52 -0.04
C HIS A 173 -2.04 -13.35 -1.18
N LEU A 174 -1.49 -12.68 -2.21
CA LEU A 174 -0.87 -13.30 -3.38
C LEU A 174 0.63 -13.52 -3.15
N LEU A 175 1.03 -14.78 -2.99
CA LEU A 175 2.44 -15.16 -2.77
C LEU A 175 3.34 -14.68 -3.93
N GLU A 176 2.88 -14.87 -5.16
CA GLU A 176 3.58 -14.44 -6.38
C GLU A 176 3.85 -12.91 -6.39
N GLU A 177 2.92 -12.11 -5.88
CA GLU A 177 3.12 -10.67 -5.77
C GLU A 177 4.24 -10.35 -4.77
N ALA A 178 4.18 -10.95 -3.58
CA ALA A 178 5.22 -10.78 -2.57
C ALA A 178 6.60 -11.21 -3.09
N GLU A 179 6.71 -12.38 -3.74
CA GLU A 179 7.97 -12.85 -4.33
C GLU A 179 8.51 -11.93 -5.41
N SER A 180 7.62 -11.33 -6.21
CA SER A 180 8.04 -10.54 -7.37
C SER A 180 8.52 -9.14 -7.01
N ILE A 181 8.00 -8.51 -5.96
CA ILE A 181 8.25 -7.08 -5.69
C ILE A 181 8.86 -6.78 -4.32
N ALA A 182 8.68 -7.66 -3.32
CA ALA A 182 9.14 -7.36 -1.97
C ALA A 182 10.65 -7.55 -1.81
N THR A 183 11.28 -6.62 -1.12
CA THR A 183 12.65 -6.77 -0.60
C THR A 183 12.63 -7.51 0.74
N ARG A 184 11.50 -7.43 1.47
CA ARG A 184 11.29 -8.02 2.79
C ARG A 184 9.83 -8.42 2.96
N ILE A 185 9.57 -9.49 3.66
CA ILE A 185 8.24 -10.05 3.88
C ILE A 185 7.96 -10.13 5.38
N LEU A 186 6.83 -9.57 5.81
CA LEU A 186 6.23 -9.79 7.12
C LEU A 186 5.11 -10.79 6.97
N LEU A 187 5.32 -12.03 7.41
CA LEU A 187 4.24 -13.02 7.45
C LEU A 187 3.44 -12.85 8.74
N ILE A 188 2.17 -12.50 8.59
CA ILE A 188 1.25 -12.26 9.72
C ILE A 188 0.18 -13.34 9.78
N ASN A 189 -0.08 -13.85 10.98
CA ASN A 189 -1.23 -14.73 11.26
C ASN A 189 -1.82 -14.38 12.62
N LYS A 190 -3.17 -14.39 12.75
CA LYS A 190 -3.89 -14.10 14.00
C LYS A 190 -3.40 -12.84 14.72
N GLY A 191 -3.02 -11.81 13.95
CA GLY A 191 -2.53 -10.54 14.47
C GLY A 191 -1.09 -10.51 14.97
N ARG A 192 -0.29 -11.56 14.73
CA ARG A 192 1.13 -11.65 15.14
C ARG A 192 2.04 -11.83 13.94
N ILE A 193 3.27 -11.33 14.04
CA ILE A 193 4.33 -11.63 13.06
C ILE A 193 4.87 -13.02 13.36
N LEU A 194 4.74 -13.94 12.39
CA LEU A 194 5.34 -15.28 12.46
C LEU A 194 6.80 -15.27 12.00
N VAL A 195 7.07 -14.46 10.97
CA VAL A 195 8.42 -14.30 10.42
C VAL A 195 8.55 -12.91 9.78
N ASP A 196 9.72 -12.34 9.90
CA ASP A 196 10.15 -11.08 9.31
C ASP A 196 11.54 -11.28 8.71
N GLY A 197 11.68 -11.03 7.40
CA GLY A 197 12.95 -11.23 6.70
C GLY A 197 12.82 -11.21 5.19
N THR A 198 13.94 -11.46 4.51
CA THR A 198 13.95 -11.63 3.06
C THR A 198 13.30 -12.96 2.68
N LEU A 199 12.97 -13.14 1.40
CA LEU A 199 12.48 -14.43 0.91
C LEU A 199 13.42 -15.58 1.29
N LYS A 200 14.74 -15.38 1.19
CA LYS A 200 15.75 -16.39 1.56
C LYS A 200 15.69 -16.76 3.04
N ASP A 201 15.55 -15.77 3.92
CA ASP A 201 15.46 -16.00 5.36
C ASP A 201 14.21 -16.80 5.72
N ILE A 202 13.08 -16.51 5.06
CA ILE A 202 11.82 -17.21 5.27
C ILE A 202 11.90 -18.66 4.81
N LEU A 203 12.45 -18.91 3.62
CA LEU A 203 12.64 -20.28 3.10
C LEU A 203 13.56 -21.09 4.02
N PHE A 204 14.64 -20.50 4.47
CA PHE A 204 15.57 -21.14 5.40
C PHE A 204 14.91 -21.46 6.75
N LYS A 205 14.22 -20.49 7.37
CA LYS A 205 13.54 -20.67 8.65
C LYS A 205 12.44 -21.74 8.60
N ALA A 206 11.74 -21.82 7.47
CA ALA A 206 10.66 -22.80 7.28
C ALA A 206 11.15 -24.16 6.77
N ASP A 207 12.45 -24.31 6.47
CA ASP A 207 12.97 -25.47 5.76
C ASP A 207 12.12 -25.81 4.52
N ALA A 208 11.95 -24.82 3.62
CA ALA A 208 11.07 -24.88 2.47
C ALA A 208 11.80 -24.45 1.20
N GLN A 209 11.34 -24.96 0.04
CA GLN A 209 11.89 -24.61 -1.26
C GLN A 209 11.13 -23.47 -1.94
N THR A 210 9.87 -23.25 -1.56
CA THR A 210 9.01 -22.20 -2.11
C THR A 210 8.31 -21.42 -1.01
N LEU A 211 7.93 -20.17 -1.29
CA LEU A 211 7.18 -19.34 -0.34
C LEU A 211 5.82 -19.97 0.01
N GLU A 212 5.20 -20.69 -0.91
CA GLU A 212 3.96 -21.43 -0.65
C GLU A 212 4.13 -22.53 0.40
N GLN A 213 5.21 -23.29 0.30
CA GLN A 213 5.55 -24.32 1.29
C GLN A 213 5.85 -23.69 2.66
N ALA A 214 6.64 -22.61 2.66
CA ALA A 214 6.96 -21.87 3.88
C ALA A 214 5.70 -21.32 4.54
N PHE A 215 4.82 -20.68 3.75
CA PHE A 215 3.54 -20.14 4.23
C PHE A 215 2.68 -21.23 4.89
N LYS A 216 2.50 -22.38 4.22
CA LYS A 216 1.74 -23.52 4.76
C LYS A 216 2.33 -24.03 6.07
N LYS A 217 3.64 -24.25 6.12
CA LYS A 217 4.32 -24.76 7.33
C LYS A 217 4.18 -23.78 8.51
N LEU A 218 4.43 -22.48 8.28
CA LEU A 218 4.42 -21.46 9.32
C LEU A 218 3.02 -21.14 9.83
N THR A 219 2.00 -21.22 8.97
CA THR A 219 0.61 -20.96 9.37
C THR A 219 -0.14 -22.18 9.94
N ALA A 220 0.31 -23.42 9.64
CA ALA A 220 -0.30 -24.65 10.15
C ALA A 220 0.05 -24.94 11.60
N GLY A 221 1.20 -24.49 12.09
CA GLY A 221 1.66 -24.70 13.47
C GLY A 221 0.93 -23.87 14.53
N ASP A 222 0.02 -23.00 14.12
CA ASP A 222 -0.66 -22.00 14.97
C ASP A 222 -2.15 -22.39 15.21
N LYS A 223 -2.42 -23.72 15.34
CA LYS A 223 -3.75 -24.25 15.69
C LYS A 223 -4.02 -24.18 17.18
#